data_5c5643d0191685697b84ef1f55540378
#
_entry.id   5c5643d0191685697b84ef1f55540378
#
_cell.length_a   1.000
_cell.length_b   1.000
_cell.length_c   1.000
_cell.angle_alpha   90.00
_cell.angle_beta   90.00
_cell.angle_gamma   90.00
#
_symmetry.space_group_name_H-M   'P 1'
#
loop_
_entity.id
_entity.type
_entity.pdbx_description
1 polymer ?
#
loop_
_entity_poly.entity_id
_entity_poly.type
_entity_poly.pdbx_seq_one_letter_code
_entity_poly.pdbx_strand_id
1 'polypeptide(L)'
;NQFKDVFTGAEKRDYKRATSSQKCVRAGGKHNDLDEVGKTARHHTFFEMLGNFSFGDYFKEDAIRFAWDFLTGSKEEGKLGLDPKHLWFTYFEGNENVPADTEARDLWIKVGASPERVVPFDAKDNLW
;
A
#
# COMPACT_ATOMS: atom_id res chain seq x y z
N ASN A 1 -7.19 -10.46 -4.24
CA ASN A 1 -7.95 -10.48 -5.52
C ASN A 1 -9.47 -10.44 -5.38
N GLN A 2 -10.00 -10.18 -4.20
CA GLN A 2 -11.44 -10.20 -3.90
C GLN A 2 -12.26 -9.16 -4.67
N PHE A 3 -11.63 -8.11 -5.20
CA PHE A 3 -12.27 -7.06 -6.00
C PHE A 3 -11.73 -6.98 -7.43
N LYS A 4 -11.07 -8.03 -7.93
CA LYS A 4 -10.50 -8.04 -9.28
C LYS A 4 -11.55 -7.69 -10.32
N ASP A 5 -12.72 -8.33 -10.27
CA ASP A 5 -13.78 -8.16 -11.26
C ASP A 5 -14.42 -6.75 -11.21
N VAL A 6 -14.38 -6.10 -10.04
CA VAL A 6 -14.80 -4.70 -9.92
C VAL A 6 -13.81 -3.77 -10.62
N PHE A 7 -12.50 -3.98 -10.44
CA PHE A 7 -11.47 -3.18 -11.08
C PHE A 7 -11.40 -3.39 -12.60
N THR A 8 -11.68 -4.60 -13.07
CA THR A 8 -11.73 -4.90 -14.52
C THR A 8 -13.04 -4.48 -15.18
N GLY A 9 -14.04 -4.07 -14.39
CA GLY A 9 -15.37 -3.70 -14.88
C GLY A 9 -16.28 -4.88 -15.19
N ALA A 10 -15.87 -6.11 -14.90
CA ALA A 10 -16.68 -7.31 -15.08
C ALA A 10 -17.83 -7.40 -14.05
N GLU A 11 -17.66 -6.79 -12.89
CA GLU A 11 -18.68 -6.71 -11.83
C GLU A 11 -18.88 -5.25 -11.41
N LYS A 12 -20.14 -4.90 -11.07
CA LYS A 12 -20.48 -3.61 -10.48
C LYS A 12 -20.98 -3.79 -9.05
N ARG A 13 -20.55 -2.92 -8.17
CA ARG A 13 -21.03 -2.82 -6.79
C ARG A 13 -21.81 -1.52 -6.61
N ASP A 14 -22.70 -1.49 -5.63
CA ASP A 14 -23.48 -0.32 -5.23
C ASP A 14 -22.70 0.67 -4.35
N TYR A 15 -21.47 0.32 -3.99
CA TYR A 15 -20.53 1.15 -3.23
C TYR A 15 -19.27 1.45 -4.05
N LYS A 16 -18.62 2.56 -3.72
CA LYS A 16 -17.39 3.03 -4.40
C LYS A 16 -16.14 2.88 -3.56
N ARG A 17 -16.25 2.50 -2.30
CA ARG A 17 -15.14 2.28 -1.36
C ARG A 17 -15.33 0.98 -0.63
N ALA A 18 -14.22 0.31 -0.30
CA ALA A 18 -14.24 -0.85 0.56
C ALA A 18 -12.98 -0.90 1.43
N THR A 19 -13.13 -1.43 2.63
CA THR A 19 -12.03 -1.86 3.48
C THR A 19 -12.20 -3.33 3.83
N SER A 20 -11.12 -4.01 4.07
CA SER A 20 -11.17 -5.42 4.45
C SER A 20 -10.05 -5.79 5.40
N SER A 21 -10.31 -6.79 6.23
CA SER A 21 -9.31 -7.57 6.94
C SER A 21 -9.49 -9.02 6.52
N GLN A 22 -8.53 -9.56 5.79
CA GLN A 22 -8.61 -10.89 5.18
C GLN A 22 -7.59 -11.82 5.81
N LYS A 23 -8.07 -12.94 6.35
CA LYS A 23 -7.20 -14.01 6.82
C LYS A 23 -6.55 -14.72 5.64
N CYS A 24 -5.22 -14.83 5.66
CA CYS A 24 -4.41 -15.35 4.57
C CYS A 24 -3.46 -16.43 5.05
N VAL A 25 -3.17 -17.39 4.15
CA VAL A 25 -2.16 -18.42 4.34
C VAL A 25 -1.18 -18.37 3.17
N ARG A 26 0.12 -18.33 3.48
CA ARG A 26 1.23 -18.44 2.51
C ARG A 26 2.11 -19.64 2.84
N ALA A 27 1.65 -20.82 2.46
CA ALA A 27 2.34 -22.09 2.71
C ALA A 27 2.74 -22.83 1.42
N GLY A 28 2.56 -22.21 0.25
CA GLY A 28 2.88 -22.80 -1.04
C GLY A 28 2.51 -21.89 -2.21
N GLY A 29 2.88 -22.27 -3.44
CA GLY A 29 2.61 -21.50 -4.65
C GLY A 29 3.58 -20.34 -4.91
N LYS A 30 3.15 -19.38 -5.74
CA LYS A 30 3.99 -18.28 -6.21
C LYS A 30 4.46 -17.34 -5.07
N HIS A 31 3.62 -17.14 -4.06
CA HIS A 31 3.90 -16.31 -2.89
C HIS A 31 4.06 -17.21 -1.66
N ASN A 32 5.14 -17.98 -1.64
CA ASN A 32 5.46 -18.94 -0.60
C ASN A 32 6.51 -18.38 0.34
N ASP A 33 6.17 -18.24 1.62
CA ASP A 33 7.08 -17.78 2.68
C ASP A 33 7.60 -18.96 3.53
N LEU A 34 7.30 -20.22 3.14
CA LEU A 34 7.54 -21.40 3.97
C LEU A 34 9.03 -21.57 4.36
N ASP A 35 9.93 -21.28 3.42
CA ASP A 35 11.38 -21.41 3.67
C ASP A 35 11.91 -20.38 4.68
N GLU A 36 11.21 -19.29 4.88
CA GLU A 36 11.58 -18.20 5.79
C GLU A 36 10.82 -18.26 7.13
N VAL A 37 9.72 -19.02 7.20
CA VAL A 37 8.94 -19.16 8.42
C VAL A 37 9.75 -19.86 9.52
N GLY A 38 9.80 -19.23 10.69
CA GLY A 38 10.60 -19.68 11.83
C GLY A 38 12.09 -19.29 11.76
N LYS A 39 12.58 -18.76 10.63
CA LYS A 39 13.95 -18.25 10.48
C LYS A 39 14.03 -16.74 10.63
N THR A 40 12.96 -16.04 10.31
CA THR A 40 12.87 -14.58 10.45
C THR A 40 11.68 -14.22 11.34
N ALA A 41 11.74 -13.06 11.97
CA ALA A 41 10.66 -12.54 12.81
C ALA A 41 9.45 -12.00 12.04
N ARG A 42 9.54 -11.94 10.69
CA ARG A 42 8.56 -11.25 9.84
C ARG A 42 7.77 -12.17 8.93
N HIS A 43 8.20 -13.40 8.72
CA HIS A 43 7.55 -14.34 7.82
C HIS A 43 6.67 -15.31 8.62
N HIS A 44 5.40 -15.29 8.31
CA HIS A 44 4.37 -16.13 8.92
C HIS A 44 3.58 -16.86 7.83
N THR A 45 3.20 -18.11 8.08
CA THR A 45 2.31 -18.85 7.17
C THR A 45 0.89 -18.33 7.22
N PHE A 46 0.44 -17.89 8.40
CA PHE A 46 -0.88 -17.31 8.64
C PHE A 46 -0.72 -15.85 9.07
N PHE A 47 -1.48 -14.95 8.44
CA PHE A 47 -1.51 -13.53 8.74
C PHE A 47 -2.82 -12.91 8.26
N GLU A 48 -3.07 -11.68 8.65
CA GLU A 48 -4.20 -10.88 8.13
C GLU A 48 -3.68 -9.82 7.17
N MET A 49 -4.34 -9.71 6.01
CA MET A 49 -4.06 -8.68 5.03
C MET A 49 -5.12 -7.60 5.12
N LEU A 50 -4.71 -6.40 5.46
CA LEU A 50 -5.58 -5.24 5.49
C LEU A 50 -5.70 -4.66 4.08
N GLY A 51 -6.92 -4.39 3.64
CA GLY A 51 -7.21 -3.84 2.32
C GLY A 51 -7.96 -2.51 2.39
N ASN A 52 -7.63 -1.63 1.45
CA ASN A 52 -8.25 -0.33 1.28
C ASN A 52 -8.41 -0.06 -0.22
N PHE A 53 -9.64 0.12 -0.68
CA PHE A 53 -9.98 0.10 -2.10
C PHE A 53 -10.87 1.28 -2.46
N SER A 54 -10.56 1.90 -3.61
CA SER A 54 -11.40 2.91 -4.26
C SER A 54 -11.76 2.48 -5.67
N PHE A 55 -13.04 2.49 -5.98
CA PHE A 55 -13.57 2.13 -7.30
C PHE A 55 -13.96 3.40 -8.06
N GLY A 56 -12.93 4.21 -8.39
CA GLY A 56 -13.11 5.49 -9.09
C GLY A 56 -13.71 6.62 -8.21
N ASP A 57 -13.52 6.57 -6.90
CA ASP A 57 -14.02 7.57 -5.96
C ASP A 57 -12.94 8.54 -5.49
N TYR A 58 -11.79 8.05 -5.09
CA TYR A 58 -10.59 8.84 -4.80
C TYR A 58 -9.37 8.26 -5.52
N PHE A 59 -8.32 9.05 -5.67
CA PHE A 59 -7.09 8.64 -6.32
C PHE A 59 -5.86 8.99 -5.46
N LYS A 60 -4.72 9.33 -6.04
CA LYS A 60 -3.43 9.47 -5.35
C LYS A 60 -3.47 10.44 -4.17
N GLU A 61 -4.00 11.64 -4.36
CA GLU A 61 -3.96 12.68 -3.33
C GLU A 61 -4.67 12.25 -2.05
N ASP A 62 -5.90 11.79 -2.17
CA ASP A 62 -6.65 11.33 -1.00
C ASP A 62 -6.10 10.03 -0.43
N ALA A 63 -5.66 9.07 -1.28
CA ALA A 63 -5.06 7.82 -0.82
C ALA A 63 -3.80 8.08 0.02
N ILE A 64 -2.91 8.97 -0.43
CA ILE A 64 -1.69 9.36 0.28
C ILE A 64 -2.05 10.09 1.59
N ARG A 65 -3.01 11.00 1.55
CA ARG A 65 -3.47 11.71 2.75
C ARG A 65 -4.07 10.75 3.79
N PHE A 66 -4.91 9.82 3.38
CA PHE A 66 -5.47 8.81 4.28
C PHE A 66 -4.41 7.90 4.88
N ALA A 67 -3.45 7.43 4.05
CA ALA A 67 -2.35 6.61 4.54
C ALA A 67 -1.48 7.36 5.54
N TRP A 68 -1.09 8.60 5.23
CA TRP A 68 -0.32 9.43 6.13
C TRP A 68 -1.03 9.66 7.46
N ASP A 69 -2.28 10.08 7.41
CA ASP A 69 -3.09 10.33 8.60
C ASP A 69 -3.25 9.09 9.47
N PHE A 70 -3.53 7.94 8.86
CA PHE A 70 -3.68 6.68 9.57
C PHE A 70 -2.36 6.21 10.22
N LEU A 71 -1.24 6.32 9.49
CA LEU A 71 0.06 5.87 9.98
C LEU A 71 0.61 6.78 11.09
N THR A 72 0.50 8.10 10.94
CA THR A 72 1.15 9.08 11.82
C THR A 72 0.22 9.73 12.82
N GLY A 73 -1.08 9.65 12.63
CA GLY A 73 -2.08 10.24 13.52
C GLY A 73 -2.10 9.59 14.91
N SER A 74 -2.77 10.26 15.84
CA SER A 74 -2.78 9.90 17.25
C SER A 74 -3.40 8.53 17.52
N LYS A 75 -2.79 7.74 18.40
CA LYS A 75 -3.34 6.48 18.90
C LYS A 75 -4.66 6.67 19.65
N GLU A 76 -4.84 7.82 20.28
CA GLU A 76 -6.06 8.19 20.99
C GLU A 76 -7.26 8.35 20.03
N GLU A 77 -6.98 8.68 18.77
CA GLU A 77 -7.96 8.75 17.69
C GLU A 77 -8.12 7.41 16.94
N GLY A 78 -7.52 6.32 17.43
CA GLY A 78 -7.57 5.01 16.81
C GLY A 78 -6.61 4.83 15.62
N LYS A 79 -5.61 5.69 15.48
CA LYS A 79 -4.56 5.64 14.46
C LYS A 79 -3.29 4.98 15.00
N LEU A 80 -2.26 4.79 14.17
CA LEU A 80 -1.07 4.01 14.55
C LEU A 80 -0.02 4.82 15.33
N GLY A 81 0.03 6.13 15.20
CA GLY A 81 0.97 7.01 15.91
C GLY A 81 2.44 6.68 15.63
N LEU A 82 2.77 6.30 14.40
CA LEU A 82 4.15 6.00 14.00
C LEU A 82 4.93 7.30 13.82
N ASP A 83 6.18 7.31 14.29
CA ASP A 83 7.08 8.44 14.06
C ASP A 83 7.46 8.49 12.57
N PRO A 84 7.16 9.60 11.85
CA PRO A 84 7.51 9.75 10.45
C PRO A 84 8.99 9.52 10.12
N LYS A 85 9.89 9.72 11.10
CA LYS A 85 11.32 9.46 10.94
C LYS A 85 11.67 8.00 10.67
N HIS A 86 10.78 7.08 10.98
CA HIS A 86 10.96 5.65 10.73
C HIS A 86 10.24 5.17 9.47
N LEU A 87 9.52 6.05 8.76
CA LEU A 87 8.77 5.71 7.58
C LEU A 87 9.56 6.07 6.31
N TRP A 88 9.49 5.17 5.33
CA TRP A 88 9.99 5.38 3.97
C TRP A 88 8.84 5.24 2.99
N PHE A 89 8.85 6.08 1.99
CA PHE A 89 7.83 6.13 0.96
C PHE A 89 8.49 5.91 -0.40
N THR A 90 7.86 5.11 -1.24
CA THR A 90 8.38 4.86 -2.57
C THR A 90 7.47 5.42 -3.65
N TYR A 91 8.04 5.77 -4.78
CA TYR A 91 7.32 6.09 -5.99
C TYR A 91 7.98 5.42 -7.19
N PHE A 92 7.21 5.18 -8.24
CA PHE A 92 7.74 4.57 -9.46
C PHE A 92 8.72 5.51 -10.15
N GLU A 93 9.94 5.06 -10.41
CA GLU A 93 11.00 5.88 -11.00
C GLU A 93 10.84 6.10 -12.51
N GLY A 94 9.90 5.38 -13.14
CA GLY A 94 9.71 5.39 -14.58
C GLY A 94 10.51 4.32 -15.30
N ASN A 95 10.20 4.12 -16.57
CA ASN A 95 10.94 3.30 -17.51
C ASN A 95 10.77 3.86 -18.93
N GLU A 96 11.23 3.11 -19.94
CA GLU A 96 11.15 3.53 -21.35
C GLU A 96 9.71 3.81 -21.84
N ASN A 97 8.70 3.18 -21.23
CA ASN A 97 7.30 3.26 -21.66
C ASN A 97 6.40 4.09 -20.75
N VAL A 98 6.80 4.27 -19.49
CA VAL A 98 5.98 4.94 -18.48
C VAL A 98 6.84 5.93 -17.71
N PRO A 99 6.43 7.21 -17.65
CA PRO A 99 7.20 8.23 -16.92
C PRO A 99 7.21 7.96 -15.41
N ALA A 100 8.19 8.56 -14.73
CA ALA A 100 8.26 8.54 -13.26
C ALA A 100 7.00 9.17 -12.64
N ASP A 101 6.52 8.57 -11.54
CA ASP A 101 5.37 9.08 -10.78
C ASP A 101 5.79 10.21 -9.83
N THR A 102 6.21 11.33 -10.42
CA THR A 102 6.61 12.51 -9.66
C THR A 102 5.45 13.16 -8.91
N GLU A 103 4.21 12.93 -9.36
CA GLU A 103 3.01 13.37 -8.66
C GLU A 103 2.91 12.69 -7.29
N ALA A 104 3.07 11.36 -7.21
CA ALA A 104 3.07 10.64 -5.95
C ALA A 104 4.20 11.12 -5.02
N ARG A 105 5.42 11.33 -5.56
CA ARG A 105 6.54 11.91 -4.80
C ARG A 105 6.16 13.24 -4.17
N ASP A 106 5.63 14.16 -4.96
CA ASP A 106 5.33 15.52 -4.50
C ASP A 106 4.16 15.52 -3.49
N LEU A 107 3.19 14.62 -3.66
CA LEU A 107 2.08 14.46 -2.71
C LEU A 107 2.57 13.92 -1.35
N TRP A 108 3.50 12.95 -1.31
CA TRP A 108 4.10 12.48 -0.06
C TRP A 108 4.83 13.61 0.68
N ILE A 109 5.60 14.43 -0.03
CA ILE A 109 6.29 15.59 0.55
C ILE A 109 5.27 16.62 1.05
N LYS A 110 4.21 16.88 0.28
CA LYS A 110 3.13 17.81 0.63
C LYS A 110 2.42 17.45 1.94
N VAL A 111 2.19 16.16 2.20
CA VAL A 111 1.53 15.73 3.45
C VAL A 111 2.46 15.71 4.66
N GLY A 112 3.78 15.81 4.48
CA GLY A 112 4.75 15.94 5.56
C GLY A 112 5.90 14.93 5.56
N ALA A 113 5.99 14.06 4.55
CA ALA A 113 7.13 13.16 4.42
C ALA A 113 8.41 13.93 4.12
N SER A 114 9.52 13.56 4.78
CA SER A 114 10.82 14.16 4.50
C SER A 114 11.32 13.77 3.11
N PRO A 115 11.78 14.73 2.27
CA PRO A 115 12.19 14.44 0.90
C PRO A 115 13.24 13.33 0.77
N GLU A 116 14.18 13.21 1.72
CA GLU A 116 15.18 12.15 1.73
C GLU A 116 14.62 10.75 2.01
N ARG A 117 13.36 10.66 2.43
CA ARG A 117 12.65 9.39 2.70
C ARG A 117 11.60 9.05 1.66
N VAL A 118 11.48 9.87 0.62
CA VAL A 118 10.61 9.61 -0.53
C VAL A 118 11.51 9.24 -1.70
N VAL A 119 11.66 7.95 -1.95
CA VAL A 119 12.69 7.39 -2.83
C VAL A 119 12.10 6.70 -4.06
N PRO A 120 12.78 6.80 -5.21
CA PRO A 120 12.35 6.10 -6.42
C PRO A 120 12.69 4.61 -6.35
N PHE A 121 11.82 3.79 -6.93
CA PHE A 121 12.06 2.38 -7.17
C PHE A 121 11.58 1.95 -8.55
N ASP A 122 12.17 0.90 -9.07
CA ASP A 122 11.84 0.34 -10.38
C ASP A 122 10.50 -0.44 -10.37
N ALA A 123 10.14 -1.00 -11.52
CA ALA A 123 8.89 -1.73 -11.67
C ALA A 123 8.84 -3.03 -10.83
N LYS A 124 10.00 -3.62 -10.53
CA LYS A 124 10.07 -4.86 -9.75
C LYS A 124 9.66 -4.64 -8.31
N ASP A 125 10.10 -3.53 -7.73
CA ASP A 125 9.92 -3.24 -6.30
C ASP A 125 8.73 -2.30 -6.02
N ASN A 126 8.20 -1.62 -7.04
CA ASN A 126 7.13 -0.63 -6.86
C ASN A 126 5.84 -0.92 -7.65
N LEU A 127 5.86 -1.82 -8.62
CA LEU A 127 4.68 -2.30 -9.36
C LEU A 127 4.57 -3.82 -9.23
N TRP A 128 3.48 -4.29 -8.71
CA TRP A 128 3.29 -5.73 -8.50
C TRP A 128 2.10 -6.29 -9.26
#